data_feb742eb795f81a2ff7390bd0006e226
#
_entry.id   feb742eb795f81a2ff7390bd0006e226
#
_cell.length_a   1.000
_cell.length_b   1.000
_cell.length_c   1.000
_cell.angle_alpha   90.00
_cell.angle_beta   90.00
_cell.angle_gamma   90.00
#
_symmetry.space_group_name_H-M   'P 1'
#
loop_
_entity.id
_entity.type
_entity.pdbx_description
1 polymer ?
#
loop_
_entity_poly.entity_id
_entity_poly.type
_entity_poly.pdbx_seq_one_letter_code
_entity_poly.pdbx_strand_id
1 'polypeptide(L)'
;MAGGGEKRRRVGGGGHDEEEEEEVDRISELPDALRLQILSLLPLKSAIRTGALSSRWRGLWEQRWPEPSSLRIRLPPGAAGAAARVEQFGAIDRRGRRRMDCFSLAFHSGQLAQPDLRRCLDYAAACEVEDLHLRLDGAAGRGSRGGGATRGRGMLTVHFPVGSRLLARLSVRGLNLTAAANAMVATLEVIHLHSVFLTDAALRRVVAACPRLRELDLRYCRRLRRVDISAVGVPNLRSFTIVDCSRTTELRVPVAPRLRSFRFSGAFLSSNVLSGASGSLEHLYLCSGGPETGLPPTNLPTSVSRLSNLSVLTLCSIALQYISASTAKTVVESNLHSLRELHFLMFGMANSNLADIYSFLKTCSCPQLERLFVQLPMNVRDSFTENFLAVAEEEPPKGGLENLCLAKMTNFKGHRNEMQLVEFLLRKSSCLKKLILTAPMEDHPQGLRKIQSDVLPNFLKTEILHLERASANSQIIFSEPDGPQIQPLHSEVFVRF
;
A
#
# COMPACT_ATOMS: atom_id res chain seq x y z
N MET A 1 -18.03 18.77 87.06
CA MET A 1 -17.28 17.56 87.35
C MET A 1 -16.48 17.30 86.05
N ALA A 2 -15.34 17.79 85.94
CA ALA A 2 -14.02 17.39 86.42
C ALA A 2 -13.54 16.10 85.76
N GLY A 3 -12.44 16.21 85.02
CA GLY A 3 -11.57 15.18 84.56
C GLY A 3 -11.00 15.55 83.19
N GLY A 4 -9.90 16.11 82.98
CA GLY A 4 -8.55 15.94 83.51
C GLY A 4 -7.85 14.86 82.72
N GLY A 5 -7.15 15.20 81.64
CA GLY A 5 -6.44 14.25 80.78
C GLY A 5 -5.20 14.87 80.11
N GLU A 6 -4.14 14.54 80.66
CA GLU A 6 -2.75 14.94 80.54
C GLU A 6 -2.19 14.96 79.13
N LYS A 7 -1.44 16.03 78.80
CA LYS A 7 -0.48 16.15 77.70
C LYS A 7 0.74 15.24 77.92
N ARG A 8 0.96 14.26 77.10
CA ARG A 8 2.25 13.61 76.96
C ARG A 8 3.00 14.20 75.75
N ARG A 9 4.04 14.97 76.05
CA ARG A 9 5.14 15.32 75.11
C ARG A 9 5.87 14.04 74.71
N ARG A 10 6.00 13.78 73.43
CA ARG A 10 7.05 12.92 72.89
C ARG A 10 8.07 13.80 72.22
N VAL A 11 9.27 13.71 72.69
CA VAL A 11 10.52 14.28 72.23
C VAL A 11 11.11 13.31 71.21
N GLY A 12 11.65 13.82 70.12
CA GLY A 12 12.83 13.36 69.44
C GLY A 12 12.67 12.12 68.54
N GLY A 13 12.85 12.30 67.26
CA GLY A 13 13.16 11.25 66.31
C GLY A 13 13.69 11.88 65.06
N GLY A 14 14.98 11.68 64.83
CA GLY A 14 15.86 12.23 63.83
C GLY A 14 15.29 12.31 62.44
N GLY A 15 15.55 13.42 61.80
CA GLY A 15 15.47 13.56 60.37
C GLY A 15 16.53 12.66 59.72
N HIS A 16 16.09 11.64 59.05
CA HIS A 16 16.86 11.08 57.95
C HIS A 16 16.52 11.98 56.76
N ASP A 17 17.41 12.87 56.42
CA ASP A 17 17.53 13.47 55.11
C ASP A 17 17.82 12.30 54.16
N GLU A 18 16.78 11.72 53.58
CA GLU A 18 16.90 10.93 52.39
C GLU A 18 17.33 11.94 51.29
N GLU A 19 18.65 12.05 51.06
CA GLU A 19 19.19 12.62 49.88
C GLU A 19 18.57 11.87 48.72
N GLU A 20 17.53 12.44 48.07
CA GLU A 20 17.09 12.04 46.74
C GLU A 20 18.33 12.18 45.85
N GLU A 21 19.04 11.05 45.64
CA GLU A 21 20.03 10.97 44.56
C GLU A 21 19.24 11.24 43.26
N GLU A 22 19.30 12.49 42.78
CA GLU A 22 18.91 12.84 41.43
C GLU A 22 19.58 11.82 40.49
N GLU A 23 18.81 10.90 39.90
CA GLU A 23 19.32 10.01 38.86
C GLU A 23 19.85 10.86 37.71
N VAL A 24 21.13 11.16 37.78
CA VAL A 24 21.83 11.95 36.75
C VAL A 24 21.77 11.17 35.45
N ASP A 25 21.08 11.69 34.43
CA ASP A 25 20.99 11.11 33.09
C ASP A 25 22.37 11.21 32.40
N ARG A 26 23.28 10.31 32.80
CA ARG A 26 24.66 10.23 32.31
C ARG A 26 24.77 10.06 30.79
N ILE A 27 23.76 9.48 30.16
CA ILE A 27 23.72 9.25 28.70
C ILE A 27 23.47 10.56 27.96
N SER A 28 22.58 11.40 28.46
CA SER A 28 22.31 12.71 27.87
C SER A 28 23.41 13.72 28.14
N GLU A 29 24.28 13.52 29.16
CA GLU A 29 25.43 14.37 29.45
C GLU A 29 26.67 14.09 28.60
N LEU A 30 26.69 12.98 27.84
CA LEU A 30 27.81 12.69 26.97
C LEU A 30 28.09 13.83 25.98
N PRO A 31 29.34 14.11 25.65
CA PRO A 31 29.72 15.02 24.58
C PRO A 31 29.15 14.58 23.23
N ASP A 32 28.86 15.52 22.35
CA ASP A 32 28.26 15.23 21.01
C ASP A 32 29.09 14.22 20.22
N ALA A 33 30.42 14.29 20.32
CA ALA A 33 31.31 13.34 19.64
C ALA A 33 31.05 11.88 20.06
N LEU A 34 30.86 11.61 21.35
CA LEU A 34 30.55 10.29 21.85
C LEU A 34 29.11 9.87 21.49
N ARG A 35 28.16 10.81 21.54
CA ARG A 35 26.78 10.54 21.09
C ARG A 35 26.73 10.18 19.60
N LEU A 36 27.47 10.91 18.75
CA LEU A 36 27.61 10.58 17.32
C LEU A 36 28.25 9.23 17.11
N GLN A 37 29.26 8.88 17.90
CA GLN A 37 29.88 7.56 17.85
C GLN A 37 28.88 6.45 18.21
N ILE A 38 28.08 6.61 19.25
CA ILE A 38 27.00 5.69 19.62
C ILE A 38 26.00 5.58 18.48
N LEU A 39 25.53 6.72 17.96
CA LEU A 39 24.56 6.76 16.85
C LEU A 39 25.09 6.07 15.59
N SER A 40 26.40 6.17 15.33
CA SER A 40 27.03 5.51 14.18
C SER A 40 26.99 3.97 14.25
N LEU A 41 26.86 3.42 15.42
CA LEU A 41 26.76 1.95 15.65
C LEU A 41 25.30 1.46 15.58
N LEU A 42 24.32 2.35 15.71
CA LEU A 42 22.91 1.99 15.72
C LEU A 42 22.32 1.89 14.31
N PRO A 43 21.36 0.97 14.08
CA PRO A 43 20.47 1.02 12.91
C PRO A 43 19.73 2.34 12.84
N LEU A 44 19.44 2.83 11.61
CA LEU A 44 18.78 4.12 11.36
C LEU A 44 17.54 4.33 12.24
N LYS A 45 16.66 3.36 12.29
CA LYS A 45 15.42 3.41 13.08
C LYS A 45 15.70 3.57 14.59
N SER A 46 16.73 2.89 15.08
CA SER A 46 17.14 3.00 16.49
C SER A 46 17.79 4.34 16.75
N ALA A 47 18.63 4.82 15.85
CA ALA A 47 19.26 6.14 15.94
C ALA A 47 18.20 7.27 15.96
N ILE A 48 17.16 7.21 15.11
CA ILE A 48 16.04 8.18 15.15
C ILE A 48 15.32 8.14 16.50
N ARG A 49 15.10 6.94 17.06
CA ARG A 49 14.38 6.77 18.34
C ARG A 49 15.13 7.34 19.53
N THR A 50 16.46 7.46 19.47
CA THR A 50 17.21 8.11 20.56
C THR A 50 16.80 9.55 20.76
N GLY A 51 16.23 10.21 19.75
CA GLY A 51 15.66 11.56 19.88
C GLY A 51 14.51 11.69 20.90
N ALA A 52 13.94 10.55 21.35
CA ALA A 52 12.97 10.53 22.44
C ALA A 52 13.62 10.53 23.85
N LEU A 53 14.92 10.25 23.94
CA LEU A 53 15.63 10.21 25.23
C LEU A 53 15.79 11.63 25.82
N SER A 54 16.24 12.58 25.01
CA SER A 54 16.33 13.98 25.42
C SER A 54 16.42 14.92 24.21
N SER A 55 16.25 16.23 24.45
CA SER A 55 16.41 17.27 23.43
C SER A 55 17.79 17.28 22.79
N ARG A 56 18.83 16.90 23.54
CA ARG A 56 20.22 16.82 23.06
C ARG A 56 20.48 15.68 22.07
N TRP A 57 19.63 14.65 22.01
CA TRP A 57 19.69 13.56 21.04
C TRP A 57 18.85 13.85 19.78
N ARG A 58 17.94 14.85 19.86
CA ARG A 58 17.03 15.18 18.78
C ARG A 58 17.77 15.69 17.56
N GLY A 59 17.58 15.07 16.40
CA GLY A 59 18.22 15.45 15.14
C GLY A 59 19.70 15.08 15.00
N LEU A 60 20.37 14.66 16.08
CA LEU A 60 21.80 14.32 16.04
C LEU A 60 22.10 13.11 15.13
N TRP A 61 21.12 12.24 14.93
CA TRP A 61 21.22 11.08 14.05
C TRP A 61 21.52 11.44 12.59
N GLU A 62 21.16 12.64 12.13
CA GLU A 62 21.44 13.13 10.77
C GLU A 62 22.93 13.36 10.54
N GLN A 63 23.67 13.69 11.60
CA GLN A 63 25.10 14.01 11.58
C GLN A 63 25.99 12.81 11.90
N ARG A 64 25.42 11.61 12.12
CA ARG A 64 26.18 10.42 12.56
C ARG A 64 27.22 9.91 11.55
N TRP A 65 27.12 10.36 10.30
CA TRP A 65 28.05 10.00 9.23
C TRP A 65 28.70 11.25 8.64
N PRO A 66 30.02 11.27 8.51
CA PRO A 66 30.73 12.38 7.87
C PRO A 66 30.54 12.44 6.36
N GLU A 67 30.06 11.33 5.74
CA GLU A 67 29.81 11.21 4.30
C GLU A 67 28.34 10.84 4.05
N PRO A 68 27.83 11.03 2.81
CA PRO A 68 26.47 10.62 2.47
C PRO A 68 26.17 9.18 2.89
N SER A 69 25.13 9.00 3.66
CA SER A 69 24.71 7.67 4.16
C SER A 69 24.10 6.78 3.05
N SER A 70 24.03 7.29 1.83
CA SER A 70 23.45 6.58 0.69
C SER A 70 24.36 6.62 -0.54
N LEU A 71 24.48 5.48 -1.23
CA LEU A 71 25.15 5.39 -2.53
C LEU A 71 24.13 4.94 -3.59
N ARG A 72 23.95 5.78 -4.62
CA ARG A 72 23.05 5.51 -5.74
C ARG A 72 23.85 5.38 -7.01
N ILE A 73 23.86 4.19 -7.60
CA ILE A 73 24.49 3.90 -8.89
C ILE A 73 23.39 3.75 -9.92
N ARG A 74 23.40 4.60 -10.94
CA ARG A 74 22.48 4.51 -12.07
C ARG A 74 23.31 4.45 -13.37
N LEU A 75 23.17 3.35 -14.08
CA LEU A 75 23.82 3.19 -15.39
C LEU A 75 22.87 3.73 -16.48
N PRO A 76 23.28 4.78 -17.22
CA PRO A 76 22.44 5.36 -18.27
C PRO A 76 22.32 4.39 -19.46
N PRO A 77 21.22 4.44 -20.24
CA PRO A 77 21.07 3.61 -21.43
C PRO A 77 22.08 4.01 -22.54
N GLY A 78 22.58 3.03 -23.31
CA GLY A 78 23.39 3.27 -24.49
C GLY A 78 24.91 3.08 -24.34
N ALA A 79 25.68 3.44 -25.42
CA ALA A 79 27.12 3.20 -25.50
C ALA A 79 27.98 3.99 -24.48
N ALA A 80 27.47 5.10 -23.96
CA ALA A 80 28.07 5.83 -22.87
C ALA A 80 28.11 5.03 -21.53
N GLY A 81 27.38 3.91 -21.48
CA GLY A 81 27.28 3.06 -20.28
C GLY A 81 28.61 2.43 -19.85
N ALA A 82 29.56 2.18 -20.75
CA ALA A 82 30.84 1.58 -20.35
C ALA A 82 31.72 2.57 -19.57
N ALA A 83 31.84 3.82 -20.03
CA ALA A 83 32.61 4.85 -19.35
C ALA A 83 31.95 5.25 -18.02
N ALA A 84 30.64 5.48 -18.02
CA ALA A 84 29.87 5.75 -16.80
C ALA A 84 29.94 4.58 -15.80
N ARG A 85 30.01 3.33 -16.29
CA ARG A 85 30.20 2.15 -15.45
C ARG A 85 31.55 2.17 -14.75
N VAL A 86 32.63 2.48 -15.46
CA VAL A 86 33.98 2.57 -14.88
C VAL A 86 34.05 3.68 -13.81
N GLU A 87 33.46 4.85 -14.11
CA GLU A 87 33.42 5.97 -13.16
C GLU A 87 32.61 5.63 -11.90
N GLN A 88 31.43 5.04 -12.04
CA GLN A 88 30.55 4.72 -10.92
C GLN A 88 31.05 3.54 -10.09
N PHE A 89 31.69 2.53 -10.70
CA PHE A 89 32.39 1.51 -9.93
C PHE A 89 33.65 2.04 -9.24
N GLY A 90 34.31 3.03 -9.83
CA GLY A 90 35.37 3.78 -9.16
C GLY A 90 34.90 4.53 -7.91
N ALA A 91 33.63 4.95 -7.86
CA ALA A 91 33.05 5.53 -6.66
C ALA A 91 32.96 4.53 -5.48
N ILE A 92 32.67 3.26 -5.78
CA ILE A 92 32.70 2.15 -4.78
C ILE A 92 34.10 2.03 -4.20
N ASP A 93 35.12 1.98 -5.07
CA ASP A 93 36.50 1.78 -4.66
C ASP A 93 37.03 2.96 -3.84
N ARG A 94 36.71 4.20 -4.25
CA ARG A 94 37.09 5.44 -3.54
C ARG A 94 36.46 5.57 -2.17
N ARG A 95 35.18 5.18 -2.01
CA ARG A 95 34.47 5.30 -0.75
C ARG A 95 35.00 4.36 0.32
N GLY A 96 35.58 3.23 -0.08
CA GLY A 96 35.95 2.16 0.82
C GLY A 96 34.73 1.45 1.43
N ARG A 97 34.95 0.60 2.43
CA ARG A 97 33.89 -0.24 3.06
C ARG A 97 33.34 0.41 4.33
N ARG A 98 32.92 1.67 4.22
CA ARG A 98 32.28 2.37 5.33
C ARG A 98 30.79 2.02 5.37
N ARG A 99 30.26 1.90 6.55
CA ARG A 99 28.83 1.65 6.78
C ARG A 99 27.96 2.68 6.05
N MET A 100 26.81 2.26 5.51
CA MET A 100 25.84 3.14 4.85
C MET A 100 24.41 2.67 5.11
N ASP A 101 23.47 3.61 5.05
CA ASP A 101 22.06 3.29 5.24
C ASP A 101 21.45 2.67 4.00
N CYS A 102 21.73 3.23 2.83
CA CYS A 102 21.06 2.83 1.60
C CYS A 102 22.05 2.61 0.46
N PHE A 103 21.92 1.46 -0.20
CA PHE A 103 22.58 1.18 -1.47
C PHE A 103 21.53 0.94 -2.57
N SER A 104 21.62 1.71 -3.66
CA SER A 104 20.70 1.62 -4.78
C SER A 104 21.46 1.43 -6.09
N LEU A 105 21.15 0.36 -6.81
CA LEU A 105 21.71 0.04 -8.12
C LEU A 105 20.59 -0.04 -9.17
N ALA A 106 20.61 0.86 -10.16
CA ALA A 106 19.68 0.87 -11.28
C ALA A 106 20.45 0.75 -12.60
N PHE A 107 20.02 -0.17 -13.45
CA PHE A 107 20.68 -0.49 -14.73
C PHE A 107 19.70 -1.05 -15.76
N HIS A 108 20.11 -1.11 -17.03
CA HIS A 108 19.32 -1.68 -18.11
C HIS A 108 19.84 -3.06 -18.52
N SER A 109 19.03 -3.82 -19.25
CA SER A 109 19.40 -5.15 -19.75
C SER A 109 20.70 -5.09 -20.59
N GLY A 110 21.61 -6.03 -20.33
CA GLY A 110 22.89 -6.11 -21.01
C GLY A 110 24.00 -5.17 -20.51
N GLN A 111 23.70 -4.26 -19.57
CA GLN A 111 24.71 -3.33 -19.04
C GLN A 111 25.57 -3.92 -17.94
N LEU A 112 25.08 -4.92 -17.25
CA LEU A 112 25.74 -5.54 -16.09
C LEU A 112 25.89 -7.03 -16.32
N ALA A 113 27.03 -7.59 -15.95
CA ALA A 113 27.25 -9.04 -15.92
C ALA A 113 27.00 -9.59 -14.49
N GLN A 114 26.81 -10.90 -14.37
CA GLN A 114 26.60 -11.53 -13.06
C GLN A 114 27.73 -11.28 -12.04
N PRO A 115 29.03 -11.31 -12.46
CA PRO A 115 30.12 -10.97 -11.54
C PRO A 115 30.08 -9.53 -11.02
N ASP A 116 29.68 -8.57 -11.89
CA ASP A 116 29.56 -7.15 -11.50
C ASP A 116 28.44 -6.96 -10.47
N LEU A 117 27.28 -7.61 -10.70
CA LEU A 117 26.17 -7.58 -9.74
C LEU A 117 26.64 -8.17 -8.38
N ARG A 118 27.35 -9.30 -8.42
CA ARG A 118 27.87 -9.93 -7.23
C ARG A 118 28.84 -9.01 -6.49
N ARG A 119 29.77 -8.36 -7.19
CA ARG A 119 30.68 -7.35 -6.60
C ARG A 119 29.92 -6.22 -5.89
N CYS A 120 28.84 -5.71 -6.49
CA CYS A 120 27.99 -4.69 -5.87
C CYS A 120 27.30 -5.21 -4.61
N LEU A 121 26.81 -6.44 -4.63
CA LEU A 121 26.15 -7.06 -3.48
C LEU A 121 27.14 -7.33 -2.35
N ASP A 122 28.32 -7.85 -2.66
CA ASP A 122 29.39 -8.10 -1.68
C ASP A 122 29.86 -6.77 -1.04
N TYR A 123 29.93 -5.70 -1.84
CA TYR A 123 30.22 -4.36 -1.31
C TYR A 123 29.10 -3.86 -0.39
N ALA A 124 27.83 -3.96 -0.80
CA ALA A 124 26.70 -3.56 0.02
C ALA A 124 26.67 -4.35 1.35
N ALA A 125 26.97 -5.64 1.29
CA ALA A 125 27.07 -6.49 2.47
C ALA A 125 28.22 -6.06 3.40
N ALA A 126 29.41 -5.78 2.84
CA ALA A 126 30.57 -5.30 3.59
C ALA A 126 30.36 -3.93 4.24
N CYS A 127 29.47 -3.09 3.63
CA CYS A 127 29.07 -1.80 4.20
C CYS A 127 27.87 -1.91 5.17
N GLU A 128 27.40 -3.10 5.50
CA GLU A 128 26.28 -3.38 6.39
C GLU A 128 25.03 -2.53 6.08
N VAL A 129 24.66 -2.45 4.81
CA VAL A 129 23.50 -1.63 4.37
C VAL A 129 22.20 -2.06 5.04
N GLU A 130 21.37 -1.09 5.39
CA GLU A 130 20.03 -1.34 5.93
C GLU A 130 18.97 -1.41 4.84
N ASP A 131 19.09 -0.56 3.79
CA ASP A 131 18.17 -0.50 2.66
C ASP A 131 18.90 -0.87 1.37
N LEU A 132 18.47 -1.95 0.72
CA LEU A 132 19.03 -2.40 -0.55
C LEU A 132 18.00 -2.32 -1.67
N HIS A 133 18.30 -1.54 -2.71
CA HIS A 133 17.46 -1.37 -3.88
C HIS A 133 18.18 -1.83 -5.15
N LEU A 134 17.65 -2.85 -5.81
CA LEU A 134 18.16 -3.40 -7.07
C LEU A 134 17.10 -3.27 -8.16
N ARG A 135 17.41 -2.53 -9.23
CA ARG A 135 16.43 -2.23 -10.26
C ARG A 135 17.00 -2.44 -11.65
N LEU A 136 16.41 -3.38 -12.39
CA LEU A 136 16.60 -3.53 -13.82
C LEU A 136 15.53 -2.73 -14.54
N ASP A 137 15.94 -1.65 -15.23
CA ASP A 137 15.05 -0.80 -16.03
C ASP A 137 14.84 -1.41 -17.42
N GLY A 138 13.64 -1.19 -17.98
CA GLY A 138 13.29 -1.72 -19.32
C GLY A 138 12.72 -3.15 -19.33
N ALA A 139 12.76 -3.89 -18.21
CA ALA A 139 12.22 -5.25 -18.16
C ALA A 139 10.67 -5.32 -18.02
N ALA A 140 10.03 -4.21 -17.69
CA ALA A 140 8.59 -4.18 -17.45
C ALA A 140 7.96 -2.92 -18.04
N GLY A 141 7.44 -2.99 -19.26
CA GLY A 141 6.61 -1.90 -19.68
C GLY A 141 6.45 -1.69 -21.16
N ARG A 142 6.27 -2.73 -21.94
CA ARG A 142 5.43 -2.65 -23.14
C ARG A 142 4.84 -4.04 -23.35
N GLY A 143 3.51 -4.09 -23.36
CA GLY A 143 2.77 -5.24 -23.83
C GLY A 143 3.14 -5.53 -25.29
N SER A 144 4.27 -6.13 -25.53
CA SER A 144 4.58 -6.76 -26.80
C SER A 144 3.69 -7.99 -26.89
N ARG A 145 2.54 -7.82 -27.53
CA ARG A 145 1.76 -8.91 -28.16
C ARG A 145 2.58 -9.46 -29.35
N GLY A 146 3.76 -9.91 -29.11
CA GLY A 146 4.61 -10.41 -30.17
C GLY A 146 5.71 -11.29 -29.61
N GLY A 147 5.49 -12.56 -29.69
CA GLY A 147 6.40 -13.64 -29.89
C GLY A 147 7.71 -13.68 -29.08
N GLY A 148 7.93 -14.81 -28.51
CA GLY A 148 9.23 -15.26 -28.10
C GLY A 148 9.48 -15.08 -26.60
N ALA A 149 9.10 -16.09 -25.86
CA ALA A 149 9.69 -16.38 -24.57
C ALA A 149 11.22 -16.29 -24.72
N THR A 150 11.82 -15.18 -24.31
CA THR A 150 13.24 -15.16 -23.93
C THR A 150 13.34 -16.04 -22.69
N ARG A 151 13.42 -17.34 -22.96
CA ARG A 151 13.76 -18.38 -21.99
C ARG A 151 15.03 -17.91 -21.31
N GLY A 152 14.95 -17.65 -20.03
CA GLY A 152 15.95 -17.57 -18.95
C GLY A 152 17.46 -17.57 -19.21
N ARG A 153 17.95 -17.44 -20.42
CA ARG A 153 19.37 -17.31 -20.75
C ARG A 153 19.79 -15.86 -20.56
N GLY A 154 20.49 -15.58 -19.46
CA GLY A 154 21.14 -14.29 -19.22
C GLY A 154 20.45 -13.40 -18.18
N MET A 155 19.39 -13.83 -17.48
CA MET A 155 18.85 -13.03 -16.38
C MET A 155 19.80 -13.07 -15.18
N LEU A 156 20.12 -11.86 -14.70
CA LEU A 156 20.92 -11.71 -13.50
C LEU A 156 20.18 -12.25 -12.28
N THR A 157 20.89 -12.96 -11.44
CA THR A 157 20.34 -13.64 -10.27
C THR A 157 20.87 -13.04 -8.97
N VAL A 158 19.95 -12.70 -8.10
CA VAL A 158 20.23 -12.33 -6.72
C VAL A 158 20.06 -13.58 -5.84
N HIS A 159 21.09 -13.91 -5.08
CA HIS A 159 21.06 -15.01 -4.13
C HIS A 159 20.72 -14.47 -2.73
N PHE A 160 19.60 -14.90 -2.18
CA PHE A 160 19.19 -14.52 -0.84
C PHE A 160 19.68 -15.55 0.18
N PRO A 161 20.25 -15.17 1.31
CA PRO A 161 20.44 -13.81 1.84
C PRO A 161 21.58 -13.04 1.16
N VAL A 162 21.51 -11.71 1.19
CA VAL A 162 22.46 -10.83 0.49
C VAL A 162 23.71 -10.50 1.34
N GLY A 163 23.84 -11.09 2.53
CA GLY A 163 25.03 -11.00 3.37
C GLY A 163 25.07 -9.82 4.35
N SER A 164 24.30 -8.75 4.20
CA SER A 164 24.24 -7.67 5.19
C SER A 164 23.52 -8.11 6.47
N ARG A 165 24.16 -7.91 7.62
CA ARG A 165 23.59 -8.26 8.93
C ARG A 165 22.53 -7.28 9.41
N LEU A 166 22.52 -6.07 8.88
CA LEU A 166 21.62 -5.00 9.28
C LEU A 166 20.48 -4.76 8.28
N LEU A 167 20.40 -5.57 7.23
CA LEU A 167 19.40 -5.40 6.17
C LEU A 167 17.99 -5.40 6.75
N ALA A 168 17.34 -4.24 6.69
CA ALA A 168 15.98 -4.01 7.15
C ALA A 168 14.96 -3.96 6.00
N ARG A 169 15.41 -3.49 4.81
CA ARG A 169 14.56 -3.37 3.62
C ARG A 169 15.26 -3.91 2.38
N LEU A 170 14.54 -4.74 1.62
CA LEU A 170 14.98 -5.28 0.34
C LEU A 170 13.97 -4.96 -0.75
N SER A 171 14.42 -4.24 -1.78
CA SER A 171 13.62 -3.95 -2.96
C SER A 171 14.34 -4.49 -4.21
N VAL A 172 13.70 -5.43 -4.91
CA VAL A 172 14.22 -6.05 -6.13
C VAL A 172 13.24 -5.89 -7.27
N ARG A 173 13.73 -5.43 -8.42
CA ARG A 173 12.91 -5.26 -9.62
C ARG A 173 13.59 -5.86 -10.86
N GLY A 174 12.83 -6.71 -11.58
CA GLY A 174 13.23 -7.22 -12.90
C GLY A 174 14.33 -8.28 -12.91
N LEU A 175 14.71 -8.82 -11.76
CA LEU A 175 15.79 -9.79 -11.60
C LEU A 175 15.26 -11.18 -11.24
N ASN A 176 16.13 -12.18 -11.33
CA ASN A 176 15.85 -13.49 -10.77
C ASN A 176 16.26 -13.53 -9.29
N LEU A 177 15.42 -14.13 -8.44
CA LEU A 177 15.69 -14.28 -7.02
C LEU A 177 15.68 -15.76 -6.64
N THR A 178 16.78 -16.22 -6.04
CA THR A 178 16.89 -17.54 -5.46
C THR A 178 17.13 -17.44 -3.96
N ALA A 179 16.74 -18.45 -3.20
CA ALA A 179 16.93 -18.45 -1.76
C ALA A 179 17.61 -19.74 -1.32
N ALA A 180 18.62 -19.59 -0.48
CA ALA A 180 19.29 -20.72 0.19
C ALA A 180 18.32 -21.39 1.18
N ALA A 181 18.51 -22.67 1.40
CA ALA A 181 17.83 -23.38 2.49
C ALA A 181 18.43 -22.92 3.83
N ASN A 182 17.59 -22.86 4.87
CA ASN A 182 17.99 -22.54 6.25
C ASN A 182 18.69 -21.18 6.44
N ALA A 183 18.47 -20.22 5.51
CA ALA A 183 18.91 -18.86 5.68
C ALA A 183 18.11 -18.16 6.80
N MET A 184 18.78 -17.28 7.56
CA MET A 184 18.14 -16.42 8.56
C MET A 184 18.57 -14.98 8.39
N VAL A 185 17.60 -14.06 8.25
CA VAL A 185 17.83 -12.61 8.20
C VAL A 185 16.89 -11.97 9.23
N ALA A 186 17.38 -11.96 10.48
CA ALA A 186 16.57 -11.55 11.62
C ALA A 186 16.18 -10.06 11.63
N THR A 187 16.84 -9.24 10.83
CA THR A 187 16.64 -7.78 10.77
C THR A 187 15.67 -7.34 9.69
N LEU A 188 15.37 -8.18 8.68
CA LEU A 188 14.58 -7.81 7.52
C LEU A 188 13.10 -7.64 7.88
N GLU A 189 12.60 -6.42 7.72
CA GLU A 189 11.22 -6.02 8.03
C GLU A 189 10.36 -5.81 6.77
N VAL A 190 10.97 -5.41 5.64
CA VAL A 190 10.26 -5.00 4.42
C VAL A 190 10.85 -5.67 3.19
N ILE A 191 10.00 -6.32 2.40
CA ILE A 191 10.39 -6.95 1.12
C ILE A 191 9.45 -6.46 0.02
N HIS A 192 10.03 -5.82 -1.01
CA HIS A 192 9.34 -5.40 -2.23
C HIS A 192 9.92 -6.12 -3.44
N LEU A 193 9.13 -6.97 -4.08
CA LEU A 193 9.50 -7.73 -5.27
C LEU A 193 8.62 -7.32 -6.46
N HIS A 194 9.22 -6.62 -7.42
CA HIS A 194 8.51 -6.13 -8.60
C HIS A 194 9.05 -6.78 -9.88
N SER A 195 8.21 -7.49 -10.62
CA SER A 195 8.61 -8.21 -11.85
C SER A 195 9.78 -9.18 -11.62
N VAL A 196 9.84 -9.77 -10.42
CA VAL A 196 10.89 -10.70 -10.04
C VAL A 196 10.54 -12.10 -10.49
N PHE A 197 11.55 -12.82 -11.00
CA PHE A 197 11.42 -14.22 -11.35
C PHE A 197 11.83 -15.07 -10.14
N LEU A 198 10.84 -15.57 -9.41
CA LEU A 198 11.04 -16.48 -8.28
C LEU A 198 9.99 -17.59 -8.31
N THR A 199 10.35 -18.75 -7.77
CA THR A 199 9.45 -19.88 -7.62
C THR A 199 8.69 -19.81 -6.29
N ASP A 200 7.58 -20.54 -6.18
CA ASP A 200 6.81 -20.64 -4.93
C ASP A 200 7.67 -21.14 -3.76
N ALA A 201 8.58 -22.09 -4.04
CA ALA A 201 9.51 -22.59 -3.04
C ALA A 201 10.54 -21.55 -2.61
N ALA A 202 11.06 -20.73 -3.55
CA ALA A 202 11.99 -19.66 -3.23
C ALA A 202 11.30 -18.57 -2.38
N LEU A 203 10.07 -18.18 -2.72
CA LEU A 203 9.30 -17.23 -1.91
C LEU A 203 9.11 -17.73 -0.48
N ARG A 204 8.70 -18.99 -0.30
CA ARG A 204 8.54 -19.59 1.02
C ARG A 204 9.84 -19.55 1.84
N ARG A 205 11.00 -19.87 1.22
CA ARG A 205 12.30 -19.80 1.88
C ARG A 205 12.67 -18.37 2.28
N VAL A 206 12.44 -17.38 1.40
CA VAL A 206 12.67 -15.96 1.71
C VAL A 206 11.85 -15.53 2.92
N VAL A 207 10.56 -15.85 2.92
CA VAL A 207 9.65 -15.47 4.01
C VAL A 207 10.04 -16.18 5.31
N ALA A 208 10.38 -17.49 5.23
CA ALA A 208 10.84 -18.28 6.38
C ALA A 208 12.10 -17.71 7.02
N ALA A 209 12.99 -17.16 6.22
CA ALA A 209 14.23 -16.56 6.69
C ALA A 209 14.03 -15.23 7.45
N CYS A 210 12.83 -14.63 7.42
CA CYS A 210 12.56 -13.26 7.89
C CYS A 210 11.52 -13.22 9.01
N PRO A 211 11.85 -13.60 10.25
CA PRO A 211 10.88 -13.68 11.36
C PRO A 211 10.31 -12.31 11.79
N ARG A 212 10.98 -11.22 11.45
CA ARG A 212 10.53 -9.85 11.73
C ARG A 212 9.80 -9.20 10.57
N LEU A 213 9.48 -9.93 9.52
CA LEU A 213 8.81 -9.40 8.33
C LEU A 213 7.49 -8.72 8.71
N ARG A 214 7.34 -7.46 8.31
CA ARG A 214 6.16 -6.60 8.55
C ARG A 214 5.42 -6.27 7.28
N GLU A 215 6.15 -6.17 6.17
CA GLU A 215 5.61 -5.79 4.88
C GLU A 215 6.15 -6.70 3.78
N LEU A 216 5.23 -7.30 3.01
CA LEU A 216 5.53 -8.09 1.83
C LEU A 216 4.73 -7.54 0.65
N ASP A 217 5.43 -7.03 -0.36
CA ASP A 217 4.83 -6.49 -1.57
C ASP A 217 5.34 -7.28 -2.79
N LEU A 218 4.42 -7.96 -3.47
CA LEU A 218 4.66 -8.81 -4.64
C LEU A 218 3.91 -8.23 -5.83
N ARG A 219 4.63 -7.66 -6.82
CA ARG A 219 4.00 -7.06 -8.00
C ARG A 219 4.56 -7.68 -9.27
N TYR A 220 3.68 -8.07 -10.20
CA TYR A 220 4.04 -8.63 -11.51
C TYR A 220 4.95 -9.86 -11.45
N CYS A 221 4.89 -10.64 -10.36
CA CYS A 221 5.70 -11.85 -10.19
C CYS A 221 5.05 -13.04 -10.92
N ARG A 222 5.22 -13.09 -12.24
CA ARG A 222 4.48 -13.98 -13.16
C ARG A 222 4.76 -15.49 -13.00
N ARG A 223 5.76 -15.91 -12.21
CA ARG A 223 6.07 -17.33 -11.98
C ARG A 223 5.39 -17.90 -10.74
N LEU A 224 4.88 -17.07 -9.87
CA LEU A 224 4.16 -17.50 -8.68
C LEU A 224 2.81 -18.11 -9.09
N ARG A 225 2.57 -19.35 -8.70
CA ARG A 225 1.31 -20.06 -8.89
C ARG A 225 0.57 -20.23 -7.57
N ARG A 226 1.30 -20.62 -6.55
CA ARG A 226 0.79 -20.84 -5.20
C ARG A 226 1.58 -20.00 -4.22
N VAL A 227 0.95 -18.99 -3.69
CA VAL A 227 1.53 -18.16 -2.63
C VAL A 227 1.01 -18.67 -1.30
N ASP A 228 1.84 -19.48 -0.63
CA ASP A 228 1.51 -20.07 0.67
C ASP A 228 2.55 -19.60 1.68
N ILE A 229 2.13 -18.68 2.56
CA ILE A 229 2.93 -18.18 3.67
C ILE A 229 2.42 -18.70 5.02
N SER A 230 1.40 -19.58 5.00
CA SER A 230 0.75 -20.10 6.20
C SER A 230 1.66 -21.03 7.02
N ALA A 231 2.46 -21.85 6.35
CA ALA A 231 3.34 -22.83 7.00
C ALA A 231 4.54 -22.20 7.72
N VAL A 232 4.83 -20.93 7.47
CA VAL A 232 6.06 -20.28 7.93
C VAL A 232 5.88 -19.51 9.23
N GLY A 233 4.65 -19.12 9.55
CA GLY A 233 4.36 -18.26 10.71
C GLY A 233 5.04 -16.90 10.62
N VAL A 234 4.35 -15.89 10.13
CA VAL A 234 4.84 -14.49 10.07
C VAL A 234 4.04 -13.61 11.05
N PRO A 235 4.26 -13.75 12.35
CA PRO A 235 3.40 -13.13 13.37
C PRO A 235 3.44 -11.60 13.35
N ASN A 236 4.47 -11.05 12.73
CA ASN A 236 4.69 -9.59 12.68
C ASN A 236 4.18 -8.95 11.39
N LEU A 237 3.65 -9.72 10.43
CA LEU A 237 3.17 -9.20 9.15
C LEU A 237 2.00 -8.24 9.37
N ARG A 238 2.14 -7.01 8.85
CA ARG A 238 1.15 -5.92 8.95
C ARG A 238 0.56 -5.54 7.62
N SER A 239 1.33 -5.66 6.56
CA SER A 239 0.91 -5.31 5.20
C SER A 239 1.31 -6.40 4.23
N PHE A 240 0.35 -6.84 3.43
CA PHE A 240 0.55 -7.83 2.40
C PHE A 240 -0.09 -7.37 1.10
N THR A 241 0.72 -7.20 0.07
CA THR A 241 0.29 -6.74 -1.25
C THR A 241 0.65 -7.78 -2.30
N ILE A 242 -0.33 -8.19 -3.11
CA ILE A 242 -0.14 -9.01 -4.31
C ILE A 242 -0.84 -8.34 -5.47
N VAL A 243 -0.08 -7.94 -6.49
CA VAL A 243 -0.59 -7.19 -7.63
C VAL A 243 -0.13 -7.83 -8.93
N ASP A 244 -1.07 -8.09 -9.83
CA ASP A 244 -0.82 -8.58 -11.20
C ASP A 244 0.14 -9.78 -11.29
N CYS A 245 0.10 -10.65 -10.29
CA CYS A 245 0.77 -11.94 -10.32
C CYS A 245 -0.11 -12.92 -11.09
N SER A 246 -0.18 -12.76 -12.43
CA SER A 246 -1.21 -13.32 -13.32
C SER A 246 -1.35 -14.85 -13.32
N ARG A 247 -0.38 -15.59 -12.78
CA ARG A 247 -0.46 -17.05 -12.67
C ARG A 247 -0.79 -17.55 -11.27
N THR A 248 -1.01 -16.64 -10.33
CA THR A 248 -1.36 -17.02 -8.96
C THR A 248 -2.81 -17.44 -8.90
N THR A 249 -3.04 -18.74 -8.72
CA THR A 249 -4.36 -19.35 -8.59
C THR A 249 -4.71 -19.69 -7.16
N GLU A 250 -3.73 -19.80 -6.29
CA GLU A 250 -3.91 -20.19 -4.90
C GLU A 250 -3.13 -19.23 -3.99
N LEU A 251 -3.84 -18.66 -3.02
CA LEU A 251 -3.26 -17.80 -2.01
C LEU A 251 -3.69 -18.29 -0.63
N ARG A 252 -2.72 -18.61 0.22
CA ARG A 252 -2.94 -18.98 1.62
C ARG A 252 -2.21 -17.99 2.52
N VAL A 253 -2.99 -17.18 3.21
CA VAL A 253 -2.49 -16.28 4.25
C VAL A 253 -2.69 -16.97 5.59
N PRO A 254 -1.67 -17.04 6.44
CA PRO A 254 -1.80 -17.63 7.76
C PRO A 254 -2.73 -16.80 8.63
N VAL A 255 -3.06 -17.34 9.79
CA VAL A 255 -3.55 -16.53 10.90
C VAL A 255 -2.47 -15.50 11.22
N ALA A 256 -2.62 -14.31 10.66
CA ALA A 256 -1.71 -13.19 10.85
C ALA A 256 -2.41 -12.16 11.77
N PRO A 257 -2.26 -12.30 13.11
CA PRO A 257 -3.04 -11.52 14.07
C PRO A 257 -2.73 -10.03 14.06
N ARG A 258 -1.68 -9.64 13.35
CA ARG A 258 -1.25 -8.24 13.20
C ARG A 258 -1.43 -7.69 11.78
N LEU A 259 -2.06 -8.46 10.87
CA LEU A 259 -2.28 -8.03 9.49
C LEU A 259 -3.36 -6.93 9.47
N ARG A 260 -2.94 -5.72 9.13
CA ARG A 260 -3.82 -4.55 9.06
C ARG A 260 -4.21 -4.16 7.64
N SER A 261 -3.33 -4.42 6.68
CA SER A 261 -3.55 -4.04 5.28
C SER A 261 -3.35 -5.24 4.38
N PHE A 262 -4.38 -5.55 3.59
CA PHE A 262 -4.31 -6.54 2.54
C PHE A 262 -4.72 -5.93 1.20
N ARG A 263 -3.83 -6.01 0.20
CA ARG A 263 -4.10 -5.51 -1.15
C ARG A 263 -3.92 -6.63 -2.16
N PHE A 264 -4.98 -6.90 -2.90
CA PHE A 264 -4.98 -7.90 -3.95
C PHE A 264 -5.48 -7.34 -5.27
N SER A 265 -4.71 -7.56 -6.35
CA SER A 265 -5.15 -7.33 -7.72
C SER A 265 -4.70 -8.49 -8.60
N GLY A 266 -5.64 -9.16 -9.26
CA GLY A 266 -5.36 -10.31 -10.11
C GLY A 266 -6.56 -11.17 -10.42
N ALA A 267 -6.32 -12.43 -10.81
CA ALA A 267 -7.37 -13.42 -11.06
C ALA A 267 -8.13 -13.74 -9.76
N PHE A 268 -9.36 -14.26 -9.90
CA PHE A 268 -10.10 -14.74 -8.74
C PHE A 268 -9.35 -15.86 -8.03
N LEU A 269 -9.30 -15.76 -6.71
CA LEU A 269 -8.67 -16.76 -5.86
C LEU A 269 -9.66 -17.86 -5.50
N SER A 270 -9.24 -19.11 -5.61
CA SER A 270 -10.06 -20.28 -5.29
C SER A 270 -10.24 -20.52 -3.78
N SER A 271 -9.48 -19.83 -2.94
CA SER A 271 -9.42 -20.07 -1.49
C SER A 271 -9.99 -18.91 -0.68
N ASN A 272 -10.51 -19.22 0.49
CA ASN A 272 -10.99 -18.22 1.46
C ASN A 272 -9.82 -17.50 2.16
N VAL A 273 -9.25 -16.53 1.46
CA VAL A 273 -8.01 -15.84 1.86
C VAL A 273 -8.18 -15.01 3.14
N LEU A 274 -9.37 -14.49 3.38
CA LEU A 274 -9.62 -13.53 4.46
C LEU A 274 -10.00 -14.19 5.79
N SER A 275 -10.22 -15.51 5.82
CA SER A 275 -10.69 -16.22 7.03
C SER A 275 -9.73 -16.13 8.22
N GLY A 276 -8.44 -16.04 7.97
CA GLY A 276 -7.40 -15.95 9.01
C GLY A 276 -7.09 -14.55 9.53
N ALA A 277 -7.62 -13.50 8.88
CA ALA A 277 -7.29 -12.10 9.18
C ALA A 277 -8.50 -11.29 9.66
N SER A 278 -9.64 -11.93 9.89
CA SER A 278 -10.94 -11.27 10.12
C SER A 278 -10.96 -10.28 11.29
N GLY A 279 -10.16 -10.49 12.33
CA GLY A 279 -10.19 -9.64 13.53
C GLY A 279 -9.21 -8.47 13.56
N SER A 280 -8.22 -8.41 12.64
CA SER A 280 -7.16 -7.39 12.68
C SER A 280 -7.10 -6.49 11.45
N LEU A 281 -7.87 -6.82 10.39
CA LEU A 281 -7.79 -6.13 9.12
C LEU A 281 -8.51 -4.78 9.16
N GLU A 282 -7.75 -3.72 8.90
CA GLU A 282 -8.22 -2.34 8.89
C GLU A 282 -8.41 -1.83 7.45
N HIS A 283 -7.57 -2.28 6.51
CA HIS A 283 -7.56 -1.81 5.13
C HIS A 283 -7.63 -2.98 4.16
N LEU A 284 -8.60 -2.97 3.26
CA LEU A 284 -8.79 -3.99 2.23
C LEU A 284 -8.88 -3.36 0.84
N TYR A 285 -8.04 -3.82 -0.07
CA TYR A 285 -8.10 -3.50 -1.50
C TYR A 285 -8.31 -4.80 -2.29
N LEU A 286 -9.44 -4.92 -2.97
CA LEU A 286 -9.75 -6.05 -3.82
C LEU A 286 -10.06 -5.58 -5.23
N CYS A 287 -9.20 -5.97 -6.15
CA CYS A 287 -9.43 -5.79 -7.57
C CYS A 287 -9.27 -7.13 -8.27
N SER A 288 -10.36 -7.70 -8.70
CA SER A 288 -10.37 -8.95 -9.46
C SER A 288 -10.85 -8.64 -10.87
N GLY A 289 -10.14 -9.14 -11.88
CA GLY A 289 -10.61 -8.86 -13.22
C GLY A 289 -9.71 -9.42 -14.31
N GLY A 290 -10.36 -9.82 -15.35
CA GLY A 290 -9.84 -10.30 -16.63
C GLY A 290 -10.74 -11.39 -17.18
N PRO A 291 -10.92 -11.46 -18.50
CA PRO A 291 -11.78 -12.44 -19.16
C PRO A 291 -11.33 -13.90 -19.01
N GLU A 292 -10.09 -14.10 -18.52
CA GLU A 292 -9.49 -15.43 -18.31
C GLU A 292 -9.59 -15.90 -16.84
N THR A 293 -10.27 -15.15 -15.99
CA THR A 293 -10.37 -15.48 -14.57
C THR A 293 -11.43 -16.55 -14.36
N GLY A 294 -11.04 -17.63 -13.69
CA GLY A 294 -11.95 -18.74 -13.37
C GLY A 294 -13.19 -18.31 -12.57
N LEU A 295 -14.02 -19.27 -12.21
CA LEU A 295 -15.24 -19.02 -11.43
C LEU A 295 -14.94 -18.22 -10.16
N PRO A 296 -15.78 -17.23 -9.82
CA PRO A 296 -15.60 -16.42 -8.63
C PRO A 296 -15.69 -17.28 -7.36
N PRO A 297 -14.98 -16.93 -6.31
CA PRO A 297 -15.08 -17.62 -5.05
C PRO A 297 -16.49 -17.39 -4.46
N THR A 298 -17.21 -18.46 -4.22
CA THR A 298 -18.57 -18.41 -3.62
C THR A 298 -18.58 -17.78 -2.21
N ASN A 299 -17.42 -17.62 -1.59
CA ASN A 299 -17.27 -17.20 -0.19
C ASN A 299 -16.79 -15.74 0.00
N LEU A 300 -16.60 -14.98 -1.09
CA LEU A 300 -16.10 -13.60 -0.98
C LEU A 300 -17.02 -12.69 -0.13
N PRO A 301 -18.34 -12.69 -0.33
CA PRO A 301 -19.26 -11.86 0.45
C PRO A 301 -19.23 -12.21 1.94
N THR A 302 -19.28 -13.49 2.27
CA THR A 302 -19.21 -13.97 3.67
C THR A 302 -17.87 -13.62 4.32
N SER A 303 -16.80 -13.54 3.54
CA SER A 303 -15.48 -13.17 4.05
C SER A 303 -15.40 -11.67 4.36
N VAL A 304 -15.96 -10.83 3.51
CA VAL A 304 -15.99 -9.36 3.72
C VAL A 304 -16.92 -9.01 4.89
N SER A 305 -18.07 -9.66 5.03
CA SER A 305 -19.02 -9.40 6.12
C SER A 305 -18.49 -9.67 7.51
N ARG A 306 -17.44 -10.49 7.64
CA ARG A 306 -16.79 -10.81 8.92
C ARG A 306 -15.70 -9.83 9.34
N LEU A 307 -15.42 -8.80 8.54
CA LEU A 307 -14.34 -7.83 8.78
C LEU A 307 -14.83 -6.64 9.61
N SER A 308 -15.11 -6.87 10.89
CA SER A 308 -15.70 -5.86 11.80
C SER A 308 -14.83 -4.62 12.02
N ASN A 309 -13.50 -4.74 11.91
CA ASN A 309 -12.55 -3.64 12.15
C ASN A 309 -12.14 -2.89 10.85
N LEU A 310 -12.78 -3.24 9.74
CA LEU A 310 -12.44 -2.64 8.44
C LEU A 310 -12.81 -1.16 8.42
N SER A 311 -11.80 -0.30 8.24
CA SER A 311 -11.96 1.16 8.16
C SER A 311 -11.87 1.70 6.73
N VAL A 312 -11.15 1.01 5.85
CA VAL A 312 -10.97 1.39 4.44
C VAL A 312 -11.22 0.19 3.54
N LEU A 313 -12.13 0.34 2.59
CA LEU A 313 -12.47 -0.68 1.60
C LEU A 313 -12.34 -0.10 0.19
N THR A 314 -11.56 -0.78 -0.66
CA THR A 314 -11.50 -0.49 -2.11
C THR A 314 -11.92 -1.72 -2.89
N LEU A 315 -12.90 -1.55 -3.78
CA LEU A 315 -13.44 -2.61 -4.63
C LEU A 315 -13.44 -2.17 -6.09
N CYS A 316 -13.02 -3.04 -7.00
CA CYS A 316 -13.32 -2.82 -8.41
C CYS A 316 -14.76 -3.27 -8.76
N SER A 317 -15.28 -2.81 -9.88
CA SER A 317 -16.65 -3.11 -10.33
C SER A 317 -16.93 -4.63 -10.40
N ILE A 318 -15.94 -5.44 -10.79
CA ILE A 318 -16.10 -6.90 -10.85
C ILE A 318 -16.19 -7.49 -9.43
N ALA A 319 -15.30 -7.11 -8.51
CA ALA A 319 -15.38 -7.57 -7.12
C ALA A 319 -16.70 -7.14 -6.47
N LEU A 320 -17.15 -5.92 -6.76
CA LEU A 320 -18.41 -5.36 -6.29
C LEU A 320 -19.59 -6.19 -6.80
N GLN A 321 -19.65 -6.52 -8.09
CA GLN A 321 -20.70 -7.34 -8.70
C GLN A 321 -20.87 -8.70 -7.99
N TYR A 322 -19.76 -9.36 -7.62
CA TYR A 322 -19.83 -10.63 -6.92
C TYR A 322 -20.27 -10.51 -5.46
N ILE A 323 -19.91 -9.42 -4.80
CA ILE A 323 -20.38 -9.16 -3.44
C ILE A 323 -21.88 -8.86 -3.46
N SER A 324 -22.36 -8.02 -4.37
CA SER A 324 -23.76 -7.65 -4.49
C SER A 324 -24.67 -8.81 -4.94
N ALA A 325 -24.26 -9.60 -5.94
CA ALA A 325 -25.04 -10.73 -6.45
C ALA A 325 -25.26 -11.86 -5.42
N SER A 326 -24.31 -12.05 -4.51
CA SER A 326 -24.39 -13.12 -3.51
C SER A 326 -25.27 -12.75 -2.31
N THR A 327 -25.39 -11.48 -1.98
CA THR A 327 -26.23 -11.00 -0.88
C THR A 327 -27.73 -11.12 -1.20
N ALA A 328 -28.09 -11.10 -2.48
CA ALA A 328 -29.48 -11.33 -2.92
C ALA A 328 -30.00 -12.75 -2.60
N LYS A 329 -29.13 -13.73 -2.37
CA LYS A 329 -29.50 -15.13 -2.12
C LYS A 329 -29.47 -15.56 -0.66
N THR A 330 -28.70 -14.87 0.16
CA THR A 330 -28.63 -15.11 1.62
C THR A 330 -28.60 -13.75 2.31
N VAL A 331 -29.63 -13.47 3.12
CA VAL A 331 -29.71 -12.24 3.91
C VAL A 331 -28.63 -12.29 5.02
N VAL A 332 -27.38 -12.12 4.59
CA VAL A 332 -26.30 -11.86 5.53
C VAL A 332 -26.13 -10.35 5.56
N GLU A 333 -26.81 -9.72 6.49
CA GLU A 333 -26.58 -8.31 6.80
C GLU A 333 -25.10 -8.14 7.16
N SER A 334 -24.37 -7.54 6.26
CA SER A 334 -22.94 -7.27 6.45
C SER A 334 -22.81 -5.97 7.22
N ASN A 335 -22.45 -6.05 8.50
CA ASN A 335 -22.26 -4.88 9.33
C ASN A 335 -20.81 -4.42 9.29
N LEU A 336 -20.49 -3.50 8.36
CA LEU A 336 -19.19 -2.83 8.29
C LEU A 336 -19.19 -1.57 9.18
N HIS A 337 -19.44 -1.76 10.49
CA HIS A 337 -19.63 -0.66 11.42
C HIS A 337 -18.45 0.30 11.54
N SER A 338 -17.23 -0.18 11.30
CA SER A 338 -16.01 0.64 11.41
C SER A 338 -15.61 1.30 10.10
N LEU A 339 -16.35 1.06 9.00
CA LEU A 339 -15.98 1.55 7.67
C LEU A 339 -16.14 3.07 7.57
N ARG A 340 -15.04 3.77 7.35
CA ARG A 340 -14.99 5.23 7.21
C ARG A 340 -14.71 5.68 5.78
N GLU A 341 -14.02 4.87 5.00
CA GLU A 341 -13.67 5.18 3.61
C GLU A 341 -14.03 4.03 2.69
N LEU A 342 -14.77 4.34 1.64
CA LEU A 342 -15.15 3.44 0.58
C LEU A 342 -14.67 3.98 -0.76
N HIS A 343 -13.99 3.13 -1.55
CA HIS A 343 -13.49 3.49 -2.86
C HIS A 343 -13.92 2.46 -3.91
N PHE A 344 -14.67 2.88 -4.91
CA PHE A 344 -15.06 2.09 -6.06
C PHE A 344 -14.18 2.40 -7.27
N LEU A 345 -13.60 1.35 -7.87
CA LEU A 345 -12.84 1.40 -9.11
C LEU A 345 -13.71 0.83 -10.23
N MET A 346 -14.34 1.71 -11.00
CA MET A 346 -15.34 1.31 -12.01
C MET A 346 -14.66 1.10 -13.37
N PHE A 347 -14.81 -0.09 -13.94
CA PHE A 347 -14.36 -0.40 -15.31
C PHE A 347 -15.40 0.02 -16.36
N GLY A 348 -16.64 0.22 -15.95
CA GLY A 348 -17.74 0.75 -16.69
C GLY A 348 -18.72 1.43 -15.73
N MET A 349 -19.69 2.17 -16.28
CA MET A 349 -20.79 2.76 -15.51
C MET A 349 -22.13 2.51 -16.21
N ALA A 350 -22.36 1.25 -16.60
CA ALA A 350 -23.63 0.76 -17.12
C ALA A 350 -24.70 0.68 -16.00
N ASN A 351 -25.96 0.44 -16.37
CA ASN A 351 -27.05 0.28 -15.39
C ASN A 351 -26.77 -0.82 -14.37
N SER A 352 -26.16 -1.93 -14.80
CA SER A 352 -25.75 -3.01 -13.91
C SER A 352 -24.73 -2.57 -12.86
N ASN A 353 -23.77 -1.71 -13.24
CA ASN A 353 -22.76 -1.23 -12.31
C ASN A 353 -23.34 -0.28 -11.25
N LEU A 354 -24.30 0.56 -11.63
CA LEU A 354 -25.02 1.42 -10.70
C LEU A 354 -25.89 0.56 -9.75
N ALA A 355 -26.56 -0.47 -10.29
CA ALA A 355 -27.34 -1.41 -9.51
C ALA A 355 -26.48 -2.15 -8.48
N ASP A 356 -25.25 -2.55 -8.83
CA ASP A 356 -24.29 -3.18 -7.91
C ASP A 356 -23.89 -2.23 -6.77
N ILE A 357 -23.65 -0.94 -7.07
CA ILE A 357 -23.38 0.09 -6.05
C ILE A 357 -24.56 0.20 -5.08
N TYR A 358 -25.78 0.32 -5.61
CA TYR A 358 -26.99 0.42 -4.78
C TYR A 358 -27.25 -0.83 -3.96
N SER A 359 -27.11 -2.01 -4.55
CA SER A 359 -27.24 -3.28 -3.85
C SER A 359 -26.21 -3.40 -2.72
N PHE A 360 -24.95 -3.03 -2.95
CA PHE A 360 -23.92 -3.00 -1.91
C PHE A 360 -24.30 -2.05 -0.76
N LEU A 361 -24.71 -0.83 -1.07
CA LEU A 361 -25.09 0.16 -0.04
C LEU A 361 -26.39 -0.22 0.71
N LYS A 362 -27.28 -1.03 0.11
CA LYS A 362 -28.47 -1.59 0.79
C LYS A 362 -28.10 -2.68 1.79
N THR A 363 -27.21 -3.58 1.38
CA THR A 363 -26.91 -4.81 2.10
C THR A 363 -25.78 -4.66 3.13
N CYS A 364 -24.86 -3.74 2.86
CA CYS A 364 -23.77 -3.42 3.79
C CYS A 364 -24.11 -2.18 4.60
N SER A 365 -24.53 -2.36 5.85
CA SER A 365 -24.71 -1.24 6.76
C SER A 365 -23.36 -0.61 7.08
N CYS A 366 -23.15 0.63 6.62
CA CYS A 366 -21.92 1.40 6.83
C CYS A 366 -22.22 2.72 7.58
N PRO A 367 -22.64 2.65 8.85
CA PRO A 367 -23.13 3.83 9.57
C PRO A 367 -22.05 4.88 9.83
N GLN A 368 -20.79 4.51 9.79
CA GLN A 368 -19.63 5.40 10.02
C GLN A 368 -18.98 5.90 8.74
N LEU A 369 -19.61 5.70 7.57
CA LEU A 369 -18.99 6.08 6.29
C LEU A 369 -18.88 7.60 6.18
N GLU A 370 -17.64 8.11 6.18
CA GLU A 370 -17.32 9.53 6.11
C GLU A 370 -16.88 9.97 4.70
N ARG A 371 -16.23 9.08 3.95
CA ARG A 371 -15.62 9.38 2.66
C ARG A 371 -15.97 8.34 1.61
N LEU A 372 -16.45 8.78 0.46
CA LEU A 372 -16.74 7.96 -0.70
C LEU A 372 -15.95 8.45 -1.91
N PHE A 373 -15.20 7.55 -2.52
CA PHE A 373 -14.46 7.79 -3.75
C PHE A 373 -15.00 6.88 -4.86
N VAL A 374 -15.24 7.43 -6.03
CA VAL A 374 -15.64 6.66 -7.22
C VAL A 374 -14.71 7.05 -8.36
N GLN A 375 -13.91 6.10 -8.80
CA GLN A 375 -13.06 6.28 -9.97
C GLN A 375 -13.76 5.68 -11.19
N LEU A 376 -14.15 6.53 -12.11
CA LEU A 376 -14.82 6.17 -13.35
C LEU A 376 -13.80 5.82 -14.45
N PRO A 377 -14.19 5.06 -15.50
CA PRO A 377 -13.29 4.70 -16.59
C PRO A 377 -12.89 5.94 -17.42
N MET A 378 -11.63 5.99 -17.86
CA MET A 378 -11.14 7.07 -18.71
C MET A 378 -11.71 6.99 -20.13
N ASN A 379 -11.79 5.83 -20.73
CA ASN A 379 -12.22 5.65 -22.11
C ASN A 379 -13.71 5.43 -22.24
N VAL A 380 -14.33 6.17 -23.16
CA VAL A 380 -15.76 6.05 -23.51
C VAL A 380 -16.05 4.72 -24.26
N ARG A 381 -15.03 4.12 -24.87
CA ARG A 381 -15.21 2.94 -25.74
C ARG A 381 -15.66 1.66 -25.00
N ASP A 382 -15.41 1.59 -23.69
CA ASP A 382 -15.79 0.40 -22.89
C ASP A 382 -17.24 0.45 -22.39
N SER A 383 -17.95 1.57 -22.57
CA SER A 383 -19.37 1.69 -22.21
C SER A 383 -20.33 1.19 -23.29
N PHE A 384 -19.85 0.79 -24.47
CA PHE A 384 -20.69 0.31 -25.56
C PHE A 384 -21.05 -1.20 -25.53
N THR A 385 -20.55 -1.94 -24.58
CA THR A 385 -21.14 -3.25 -24.27
C THR A 385 -22.27 -3.09 -23.26
N GLU A 386 -23.19 -2.20 -23.53
CA GLU A 386 -24.53 -2.29 -22.95
C GLU A 386 -25.14 -3.58 -23.48
N ASN A 387 -25.05 -4.63 -22.68
CA ASN A 387 -25.93 -5.75 -22.84
C ASN A 387 -27.35 -5.19 -22.69
N PHE A 388 -28.08 -5.11 -23.81
CA PHE A 388 -29.49 -4.74 -23.86
C PHE A 388 -30.44 -5.75 -23.18
N LEU A 389 -29.89 -6.66 -22.39
CA LEU A 389 -30.67 -7.45 -21.47
C LEU A 389 -31.14 -6.51 -20.36
N ALA A 390 -32.44 -6.28 -20.32
CA ALA A 390 -33.14 -5.53 -19.30
C ALA A 390 -32.75 -6.09 -17.91
N VAL A 391 -31.69 -5.58 -17.33
CA VAL A 391 -31.40 -5.77 -15.91
C VAL A 391 -32.44 -4.93 -15.19
N ALA A 392 -33.21 -5.53 -14.30
CA ALA A 392 -34.14 -4.83 -13.44
C ALA A 392 -33.42 -3.63 -12.82
N GLU A 393 -33.97 -2.42 -13.02
CA GLU A 393 -33.43 -1.19 -12.42
C GLU A 393 -33.48 -1.38 -10.91
N GLU A 394 -32.32 -1.48 -10.28
CA GLU A 394 -32.23 -1.55 -8.83
C GLU A 394 -32.57 -0.18 -8.26
N GLU A 395 -33.60 -0.10 -7.43
CA GLU A 395 -33.95 1.15 -6.77
C GLU A 395 -32.85 1.61 -5.82
N PRO A 396 -32.58 2.93 -5.72
CA PRO A 396 -31.63 3.45 -4.78
C PRO A 396 -31.99 3.08 -3.34
N PRO A 397 -31.01 2.94 -2.43
CA PRO A 397 -31.25 2.65 -1.02
C PRO A 397 -32.22 3.62 -0.39
N LYS A 398 -33.17 3.10 0.42
CA LYS A 398 -34.12 3.96 1.17
C LYS A 398 -33.40 4.68 2.34
N GLY A 399 -32.41 4.02 2.96
CA GLY A 399 -31.58 4.60 4.01
C GLY A 399 -30.63 5.66 3.48
N GLY A 400 -30.22 6.60 4.35
CA GLY A 400 -29.29 7.65 4.04
C GLY A 400 -27.83 7.28 4.32
N LEU A 401 -26.93 8.07 3.75
CA LEU A 401 -25.50 8.09 4.08
C LEU A 401 -25.26 9.22 5.09
N GLU A 402 -25.78 9.06 6.31
CA GLU A 402 -25.94 10.15 7.27
C GLU A 402 -24.62 10.80 7.68
N ASN A 403 -23.54 10.02 7.79
CA ASN A 403 -22.21 10.51 8.20
C ASN A 403 -21.29 10.85 7.02
N LEU A 404 -21.75 10.71 5.77
CA LEU A 404 -20.94 11.02 4.61
C LEU A 404 -20.64 12.51 4.52
N CYS A 405 -19.37 12.86 4.73
CA CYS A 405 -18.89 14.26 4.69
C CYS A 405 -18.25 14.64 3.35
N LEU A 406 -17.68 13.66 2.64
CA LEU A 406 -16.95 13.86 1.40
C LEU A 406 -17.33 12.79 0.38
N ALA A 407 -17.72 13.22 -0.82
CA ALA A 407 -17.81 12.38 -1.99
C ALA A 407 -16.93 12.94 -3.11
N LYS A 408 -16.16 12.08 -3.80
CA LYS A 408 -15.34 12.47 -4.95
C LYS A 408 -15.52 11.47 -6.08
N MET A 409 -15.84 11.98 -7.27
CA MET A 409 -15.88 11.20 -8.50
C MET A 409 -14.80 11.69 -9.45
N THR A 410 -13.90 10.80 -9.86
CA THR A 410 -12.84 11.09 -10.83
C THR A 410 -13.21 10.54 -12.20
N ASN A 411 -12.76 11.20 -13.26
CA ASN A 411 -13.12 10.95 -14.66
C ASN A 411 -14.63 11.09 -14.94
N PHE A 412 -15.29 12.03 -14.26
CA PHE A 412 -16.71 12.30 -14.41
C PHE A 412 -17.01 12.98 -15.76
N LYS A 413 -17.98 12.43 -16.49
CA LYS A 413 -18.38 12.87 -17.85
C LYS A 413 -19.81 13.41 -17.90
N GLY A 414 -20.59 13.19 -16.86
CA GLY A 414 -22.00 13.57 -16.80
C GLY A 414 -22.95 12.61 -17.53
N HIS A 415 -22.54 11.34 -17.71
CA HIS A 415 -23.44 10.35 -18.27
C HIS A 415 -24.62 10.05 -17.33
N ARG A 416 -25.72 9.54 -17.88
CA ARG A 416 -26.97 9.30 -17.15
C ARG A 416 -26.76 8.61 -15.78
N ASN A 417 -26.04 7.49 -15.76
CA ASN A 417 -25.82 6.73 -14.52
C ASN A 417 -24.87 7.43 -13.53
N GLU A 418 -23.95 8.21 -14.05
CA GLU A 418 -23.09 9.07 -13.23
C GLU A 418 -23.92 10.17 -12.56
N MET A 419 -24.82 10.81 -13.32
CA MET A 419 -25.74 11.81 -12.81
C MET A 419 -26.71 11.24 -11.78
N GLN A 420 -27.27 10.03 -12.00
CA GLN A 420 -28.13 9.35 -11.03
C GLN A 420 -27.38 9.08 -9.71
N LEU A 421 -26.10 8.69 -9.79
CA LEU A 421 -25.30 8.50 -8.58
C LEU A 421 -25.05 9.83 -7.86
N VAL A 422 -24.78 10.92 -8.59
CA VAL A 422 -24.62 12.28 -8.02
C VAL A 422 -25.91 12.71 -7.32
N GLU A 423 -27.07 12.55 -7.98
CA GLU A 423 -28.36 12.87 -7.41
C GLU A 423 -28.65 12.07 -6.13
N PHE A 424 -28.40 10.76 -6.16
CA PHE A 424 -28.52 9.90 -4.99
C PHE A 424 -27.65 10.40 -3.82
N LEU A 425 -26.37 10.69 -4.07
CA LEU A 425 -25.45 11.17 -3.04
C LEU A 425 -25.91 12.50 -2.44
N LEU A 426 -26.36 13.45 -3.26
CA LEU A 426 -26.86 14.75 -2.80
C LEU A 426 -28.12 14.61 -1.95
N ARG A 427 -29.07 13.76 -2.38
CA ARG A 427 -30.36 13.56 -1.69
C ARG A 427 -30.26 12.74 -0.39
N LYS A 428 -29.27 11.86 -0.29
CA LYS A 428 -29.18 10.89 0.84
C LYS A 428 -28.11 11.22 1.87
N SER A 429 -27.28 12.24 1.65
CA SER A 429 -26.17 12.58 2.54
C SER A 429 -26.43 13.91 3.27
N SER A 430 -27.02 13.82 4.46
CA SER A 430 -27.40 15.00 5.26
C SER A 430 -26.19 15.76 5.83
N CYS A 431 -25.05 15.09 6.04
CA CYS A 431 -23.80 15.67 6.55
C CYS A 431 -22.78 15.98 5.44
N LEU A 432 -23.17 15.92 4.16
CA LEU A 432 -22.24 16.14 3.06
C LEU A 432 -21.70 17.57 3.06
N LYS A 433 -20.39 17.72 3.16
CA LYS A 433 -19.69 19.01 3.13
C LYS A 433 -19.15 19.31 1.73
N LYS A 434 -18.64 18.30 1.04
CA LYS A 434 -18.02 18.48 -0.29
C LYS A 434 -18.38 17.33 -1.23
N LEU A 435 -18.84 17.67 -2.41
CA LEU A 435 -18.91 16.80 -3.58
C LEU A 435 -17.91 17.31 -4.61
N ILE A 436 -16.91 16.50 -4.93
CA ILE A 436 -15.84 16.86 -5.88
C ILE A 436 -16.03 16.05 -7.16
N LEU A 437 -16.23 16.73 -8.28
CA LEU A 437 -16.36 16.13 -9.60
C LEU A 437 -15.13 16.53 -10.44
N THR A 438 -14.34 15.54 -10.85
CA THR A 438 -13.11 15.79 -11.61
C THR A 438 -13.26 15.25 -13.03
N ALA A 439 -13.04 16.11 -14.02
CA ALA A 439 -13.10 15.72 -15.43
C ALA A 439 -12.01 14.68 -15.78
N PRO A 440 -12.21 13.86 -16.85
CA PRO A 440 -11.22 12.93 -17.32
C PRO A 440 -9.98 13.66 -17.87
N MET A 441 -8.81 13.06 -17.69
CA MET A 441 -7.56 13.54 -18.25
C MET A 441 -7.33 12.86 -19.59
N GLU A 442 -7.21 13.63 -20.68
CA GLU A 442 -6.89 13.08 -21.99
C GLU A 442 -5.38 12.84 -22.15
N ASP A 443 -5.00 11.59 -22.46
CA ASP A 443 -3.66 11.26 -22.89
C ASP A 443 -3.44 11.67 -24.35
N HIS A 444 -2.74 12.77 -24.58
CA HIS A 444 -2.34 13.18 -25.93
C HIS A 444 -1.24 12.24 -26.45
N PRO A 445 -1.32 11.75 -27.72
CA PRO A 445 -0.34 10.82 -28.29
C PRO A 445 1.10 11.37 -28.37
N GLN A 446 1.33 12.65 -28.13
CA GLN A 446 2.65 13.29 -28.16
C GLN A 446 3.28 13.49 -26.78
N GLY A 447 2.73 12.88 -25.73
CA GLY A 447 3.31 12.98 -24.37
C GLY A 447 3.18 14.35 -23.70
N LEU A 448 2.64 15.34 -24.36
CA LEU A 448 2.24 16.62 -23.80
C LEU A 448 0.83 16.43 -23.24
N ARG A 449 0.72 16.35 -21.93
CA ARG A 449 -0.53 16.39 -21.22
C ARG A 449 -1.16 17.78 -21.44
N LYS A 450 -2.02 17.90 -22.45
CA LYS A 450 -2.83 19.07 -22.62
C LYS A 450 -4.04 18.87 -21.69
N ILE A 451 -4.12 19.67 -20.66
CA ILE A 451 -5.35 19.88 -19.93
C ILE A 451 -6.31 20.44 -20.95
N GLN A 452 -7.30 19.65 -21.39
CA GLN A 452 -8.38 20.22 -22.16
C GLN A 452 -9.06 21.20 -21.22
N SER A 453 -8.97 22.46 -21.53
CA SER A 453 -9.41 23.60 -20.71
C SER A 453 -10.92 23.64 -20.46
N ASP A 454 -11.63 22.67 -20.91
CA ASP A 454 -13.06 22.58 -20.71
C ASP A 454 -13.37 21.57 -19.61
N VAL A 455 -13.13 22.01 -18.39
CA VAL A 455 -14.02 21.82 -17.29
C VAL A 455 -15.40 21.43 -17.82
N LEU A 456 -16.01 20.40 -17.26
CA LEU A 456 -17.38 19.96 -17.53
C LEU A 456 -18.25 21.05 -18.19
N PRO A 457 -18.98 20.74 -19.26
CA PRO A 457 -19.80 21.69 -19.97
C PRO A 457 -20.65 22.53 -19.03
N ASN A 458 -20.77 23.84 -19.27
CA ASN A 458 -21.46 24.76 -18.36
C ASN A 458 -22.93 24.35 -18.11
N PHE A 459 -23.59 23.73 -19.08
CA PHE A 459 -24.94 23.22 -18.89
C PHE A 459 -25.03 22.10 -17.86
N LEU A 460 -24.07 21.16 -17.87
CA LEU A 460 -23.97 20.06 -16.85
C LEU A 460 -23.73 20.65 -15.46
N LYS A 461 -22.83 21.62 -15.33
CA LYS A 461 -22.59 22.29 -14.05
C LYS A 461 -23.88 22.93 -13.53
N THR A 462 -24.61 23.62 -14.39
CA THR A 462 -25.87 24.24 -14.03
C THR A 462 -26.89 23.19 -13.61
N GLU A 463 -27.03 22.09 -14.36
CA GLU A 463 -27.93 21.00 -14.03
C GLU A 463 -27.60 20.41 -12.65
N ILE A 464 -26.31 20.11 -12.38
CA ILE A 464 -25.87 19.54 -11.09
C ILE A 464 -26.12 20.53 -9.93
N LEU A 465 -25.93 21.83 -10.17
CA LEU A 465 -26.14 22.85 -9.14
C LEU A 465 -27.63 23.01 -8.76
N HIS A 466 -28.57 22.62 -9.62
CA HIS A 466 -30.00 22.64 -9.36
C HIS A 466 -30.56 21.38 -8.72
N LEU A 467 -29.73 20.31 -8.56
CA LEU A 467 -30.17 19.08 -7.91
C LEU A 467 -30.53 19.34 -6.43
N GLU A 468 -31.57 18.68 -5.96
CA GLU A 468 -31.96 18.69 -4.55
C GLU A 468 -30.87 18.16 -3.64
N ARG A 469 -30.66 18.82 -2.50
CA ARG A 469 -29.62 18.48 -1.53
C ARG A 469 -30.21 18.29 -0.14
N ALA A 470 -29.87 17.17 0.50
CA ALA A 470 -30.22 16.94 1.90
C ALA A 470 -29.37 17.83 2.85
N SER A 471 -28.15 18.18 2.45
CA SER A 471 -27.26 19.07 3.20
C SER A 471 -27.27 20.47 2.56
N ALA A 472 -27.82 21.46 3.27
CA ALA A 472 -27.87 22.86 2.82
C ALA A 472 -26.47 23.48 2.64
N ASN A 473 -25.47 22.99 3.39
CA ASN A 473 -24.11 23.54 3.38
C ASN A 473 -23.16 22.77 2.45
N SER A 474 -23.68 21.86 1.61
CA SER A 474 -22.85 21.08 0.70
C SER A 474 -22.26 21.95 -0.41
N GLN A 475 -20.93 21.89 -0.57
CA GLN A 475 -20.23 22.54 -1.67
C GLN A 475 -20.01 21.53 -2.80
N ILE A 476 -20.43 21.90 -4.02
CA ILE A 476 -20.10 21.13 -5.24
C ILE A 476 -18.88 21.80 -5.89
N ILE A 477 -17.82 21.05 -6.03
CA ILE A 477 -16.52 21.51 -6.54
C ILE A 477 -16.24 20.80 -7.86
N PHE A 478 -16.17 21.56 -8.93
CA PHE A 478 -15.71 21.09 -10.23
C PHE A 478 -14.21 21.35 -10.30
N SER A 479 -13.42 20.28 -10.36
CA SER A 479 -11.98 20.34 -10.18
C SER A 479 -11.25 19.80 -11.40
N GLU A 480 -10.07 20.38 -11.65
CA GLU A 480 -9.12 19.83 -12.62
C GLU A 480 -8.44 18.55 -12.07
N PRO A 481 -7.93 17.67 -12.96
CA PRO A 481 -7.32 16.40 -12.54
C PRO A 481 -6.14 16.56 -11.59
N ASP A 482 -5.32 17.60 -11.74
CA ASP A 482 -4.03 17.79 -11.07
C ASP A 482 -4.05 18.71 -9.84
N GLY A 483 -5.21 19.17 -9.36
CA GLY A 483 -5.31 20.04 -8.18
C GLY A 483 -4.82 19.34 -6.89
N PRO A 484 -4.28 20.06 -5.89
CA PRO A 484 -3.87 19.52 -4.60
C PRO A 484 -5.10 18.97 -3.88
N GLN A 485 -5.30 17.66 -3.93
CA GLN A 485 -6.61 17.11 -3.67
C GLN A 485 -6.62 16.01 -2.64
N ILE A 486 -7.73 15.97 -1.95
CA ILE A 486 -8.17 14.88 -1.13
C ILE A 486 -8.15 13.60 -1.99
N GLN A 487 -7.26 12.68 -1.64
CA GLN A 487 -7.11 11.38 -2.30
C GLN A 487 -7.56 10.26 -1.36
N PRO A 488 -8.04 9.14 -1.90
CA PRO A 488 -8.32 7.95 -1.11
C PRO A 488 -7.02 7.43 -0.47
N LEU A 489 -7.14 6.70 0.63
CA LEU A 489 -6.00 6.06 1.27
C LEU A 489 -5.29 5.10 0.31
N HIS A 490 -6.06 4.38 -0.51
CA HIS A 490 -5.54 3.57 -1.58
C HIS A 490 -5.44 4.39 -2.88
N SER A 491 -4.61 5.43 -2.88
CA SER A 491 -4.40 6.31 -4.04
C SER A 491 -3.71 5.60 -5.22
N GLU A 492 -2.96 4.54 -4.94
CA GLU A 492 -2.30 3.73 -5.97
C GLU A 492 -3.31 2.72 -6.55
N VAL A 493 -3.68 2.94 -7.80
CA VAL A 493 -4.60 2.07 -8.54
C VAL A 493 -3.78 1.07 -9.34
N PHE A 494 -4.01 -0.22 -9.12
CA PHE A 494 -3.26 -1.30 -9.74
C PHE A 494 -3.89 -1.82 -11.04
N VAL A 495 -4.90 -1.16 -11.53
CA VAL A 495 -5.60 -1.52 -12.77
C VAL A 495 -5.31 -0.48 -13.84
N ARG A 496 -5.05 -0.94 -15.05
CA ARG A 496 -5.01 -0.07 -16.23
C ARG A 496 -6.43 0.01 -16.81
N PHE A 497 -7.00 1.17 -16.67
CA PHE A 497 -8.26 1.53 -17.30
C PHE A 497 -8.09 1.74 -18.79
#